data_dea00c19acd689a4dc4f6595876ae8c7
#
_entry.id   dea00c19acd689a4dc4f6595876ae8c7
#
_cell.length_a   1.000
_cell.length_b   1.000
_cell.length_c   1.000
_cell.angle_alpha   90.00
_cell.angle_beta   90.00
_cell.angle_gamma   90.00
#
_symmetry.space_group_name_H-M   'P 1'
#
loop_
_entity.id
_entity.type
_entity.pdbx_description
1 polymer ?
#
loop_
_entity_poly.entity_id
_entity_poly.type
_entity_poly.pdbx_seq_one_letter_code
_entity_poly.pdbx_strand_id
1 'polypeptide(L)'
;MEPREGLLTFRAEGNNLLNSHFYSRKLHWPGISSYCDKYGSGVTIGRGYDMKHRSPNRVIRDLISSGIPIEKAKLIAEGANKSHCNARDFVKEKRNKIEDITEIQQLRLFELTYKDYVIDSIRFYNKYRKKDSIAWEKLHPILKDVFIDMKYQGVLNQKMVPIFGRNQKMMLSI
;
A
#
# COMPACT_ATOMS: atom_id res chain seq x y z
N MET A 1 -7.42 -7.55 -14.45
CA MET A 1 -6.35 -8.38 -13.86
C MET A 1 -6.42 -8.27 -12.35
N GLU A 2 -6.24 -9.39 -11.65
CA GLU A 2 -6.27 -9.45 -10.19
C GLU A 2 -4.99 -10.13 -9.66
N PRO A 3 -4.54 -9.78 -8.45
CA PRO A 3 -3.35 -10.35 -7.85
C PRO A 3 -3.60 -11.78 -7.37
N ARG A 4 -2.52 -12.55 -7.20
CA ARG A 4 -2.57 -13.91 -6.65
C ARG A 4 -2.91 -13.90 -5.15
N GLU A 5 -2.50 -12.88 -4.43
CA GLU A 5 -2.73 -12.68 -3.01
C GLU A 5 -3.11 -11.21 -2.74
N GLY A 6 -3.81 -10.95 -1.63
CA GLY A 6 -4.17 -9.59 -1.23
C GLY A 6 -5.29 -8.96 -2.06
N LEU A 7 -6.22 -9.77 -2.58
CA LEU A 7 -7.33 -9.26 -3.40
C LEU A 7 -8.17 -8.22 -2.67
N LEU A 8 -8.42 -8.41 -1.36
CA LEU A 8 -9.13 -7.45 -0.53
C LEU A 8 -8.47 -6.07 -0.59
N THR A 9 -7.19 -6.00 -0.24
CA THR A 9 -6.39 -4.77 -0.26
C THR A 9 -6.29 -4.19 -1.67
N PHE A 10 -6.04 -5.03 -2.69
CA PHE A 10 -5.96 -4.59 -4.07
C PHE A 10 -7.22 -3.86 -4.53
N ARG A 11 -8.40 -4.37 -4.19
CA ARG A 11 -9.68 -3.74 -4.54
C ARG A 11 -9.95 -2.47 -3.74
N ALA A 12 -9.54 -2.42 -2.47
CA ALA A 12 -9.70 -1.26 -1.61
C ALA A 12 -8.82 -0.07 -2.04
N GLU A 13 -7.64 -0.32 -2.60
CA GLU A 13 -6.62 0.71 -2.94
C GLU A 13 -6.89 1.48 -4.25
N GLY A 14 -8.01 1.25 -4.93
CA GLY A 14 -8.35 2.01 -6.13
C GLY A 14 -8.92 1.17 -7.27
N ASN A 15 -9.02 1.77 -8.44
CA ASN A 15 -9.55 1.12 -9.64
C ASN A 15 -8.83 1.56 -10.93
N ASN A 16 -9.24 0.98 -12.07
CA ASN A 16 -8.71 1.28 -13.40
C ASN A 16 -9.63 2.16 -14.25
N LEU A 17 -10.68 2.72 -13.67
CA LEU A 17 -11.64 3.56 -14.38
C LEU A 17 -11.10 4.98 -14.51
N LEU A 18 -10.77 5.42 -15.74
CA LEU A 18 -10.11 6.68 -16.04
C LEU A 18 -10.78 7.92 -15.39
N ASN A 19 -12.10 7.93 -15.34
CA ASN A 19 -12.88 9.06 -14.81
C ASN A 19 -13.23 8.89 -13.31
N SER A 20 -12.71 7.85 -12.66
CA SER A 20 -12.94 7.62 -11.24
C SER A 20 -12.03 8.48 -10.39
N HIS A 21 -12.56 8.97 -9.27
CA HIS A 21 -11.75 9.60 -8.22
C HIS A 21 -10.69 8.66 -7.65
N PHE A 22 -10.95 7.35 -7.72
CA PHE A 22 -10.05 6.28 -7.24
C PHE A 22 -9.16 5.69 -8.34
N TYR A 23 -9.00 6.38 -9.48
CA TYR A 23 -8.10 5.93 -10.54
C TYR A 23 -6.65 5.96 -10.07
N SER A 24 -6.04 4.79 -9.97
CA SER A 24 -4.75 4.61 -9.27
C SER A 24 -3.52 4.51 -10.17
N ARG A 25 -3.67 4.32 -11.49
CA ARG A 25 -2.53 4.19 -12.42
C ARG A 25 -1.78 5.50 -12.68
N LYS A 26 -2.36 6.63 -12.32
CA LYS A 26 -1.78 7.97 -12.43
C LYS A 26 -1.06 8.36 -11.15
N LEU A 27 0.02 9.13 -11.28
CA LEU A 27 0.68 9.72 -10.13
C LEU A 27 -0.32 10.57 -9.32
N HIS A 28 -0.43 10.30 -8.01
CA HIS A 28 -1.41 10.97 -7.15
C HIS A 28 -0.86 11.22 -5.74
N TRP A 29 -1.56 12.04 -4.99
CA TRP A 29 -1.35 12.29 -3.57
C TRP A 29 -2.69 12.15 -2.85
N PRO A 30 -2.84 11.16 -1.94
CA PRO A 30 -4.10 10.88 -1.26
C PRO A 30 -4.30 11.83 -0.07
N GLY A 31 -4.82 13.02 -0.32
CA GLY A 31 -5.11 13.99 0.71
C GLY A 31 -5.99 15.12 0.21
N ILE A 32 -6.42 15.99 1.12
CA ILE A 32 -7.21 17.18 0.81
C ILE A 32 -6.25 18.35 0.57
N SER A 33 -6.23 18.87 -0.67
CA SER A 33 -5.25 19.88 -1.10
C SER A 33 -5.20 21.15 -0.24
N SER A 34 -6.35 21.60 0.28
CA SER A 34 -6.44 22.78 1.17
C SER A 34 -5.87 22.57 2.57
N TYR A 35 -5.64 21.31 2.96
CA TYR A 35 -5.12 20.93 4.28
C TYR A 35 -3.88 20.04 4.17
N CYS A 36 -3.04 20.28 3.17
CA CYS A 36 -1.90 19.42 2.88
C CYS A 36 -0.88 19.33 4.04
N ASP A 37 -0.82 20.32 4.89
CA ASP A 37 -0.02 20.34 6.11
C ASP A 37 -0.46 19.29 7.15
N LYS A 38 -1.73 18.89 7.11
CA LYS A 38 -2.32 17.89 8.03
C LYS A 38 -2.27 16.46 7.49
N TYR A 39 -2.07 16.28 6.17
CA TYR A 39 -2.04 14.96 5.54
C TYR A 39 -0.61 14.52 5.24
N GLY A 40 -0.09 13.65 6.08
CA GLY A 40 1.28 13.16 5.99
C GLY A 40 1.57 12.15 4.86
N SER A 41 0.65 11.94 3.92
CA SER A 41 0.83 11.04 2.79
C SER A 41 1.95 11.49 1.86
N GLY A 42 2.61 10.54 1.21
CA GLY A 42 3.62 10.77 0.20
C GLY A 42 3.07 10.82 -1.22
N VAL A 43 3.98 11.02 -2.16
CA VAL A 43 3.69 10.80 -3.59
C VAL A 43 3.39 9.32 -3.79
N THR A 44 2.27 9.01 -4.42
CA THR A 44 1.77 7.64 -4.56
C THR A 44 1.52 7.32 -6.04
N ILE A 45 1.76 6.08 -6.44
CA ILE A 45 1.41 5.55 -7.75
C ILE A 45 0.89 4.11 -7.61
N GLY A 46 0.02 3.70 -8.51
CA GLY A 46 -0.59 2.38 -8.43
C GLY A 46 -1.45 2.21 -7.18
N ARG A 47 -1.62 0.99 -6.77
CA ARG A 47 -2.45 0.62 -5.62
C ARG A 47 -1.65 0.72 -4.33
N GLY A 48 -1.53 1.94 -3.79
CA GLY A 48 -0.93 2.21 -2.49
C GLY A 48 0.60 2.21 -2.43
N TYR A 49 1.31 2.31 -3.56
CA TYR A 49 2.76 2.48 -3.53
C TYR A 49 3.11 3.92 -3.12
N ASP A 50 3.13 4.18 -1.83
CA ASP A 50 3.53 5.47 -1.23
C ASP A 50 5.06 5.55 -1.13
N MET A 51 5.65 6.63 -1.67
CA MET A 51 7.09 6.83 -1.74
C MET A 51 7.66 7.65 -0.57
N LYS A 52 6.86 8.03 0.43
CA LYS A 52 7.24 8.89 1.55
C LYS A 52 8.48 8.40 2.30
N HIS A 53 8.58 7.09 2.53
CA HIS A 53 9.67 6.47 3.30
C HIS A 53 10.57 5.57 2.43
N ARG A 54 10.61 5.80 1.12
CA ARG A 54 11.44 5.05 0.19
C ARG A 54 12.51 5.95 -0.39
N SER A 55 13.75 5.47 -0.42
CA SER A 55 14.83 6.17 -1.11
C SER A 55 14.59 6.18 -2.64
N PRO A 56 15.08 7.20 -3.38
CA PRO A 56 14.96 7.23 -4.84
C PRO A 56 15.46 5.94 -5.51
N ASN A 57 16.59 5.42 -5.07
CA ASN A 57 17.16 4.17 -5.62
C ASN A 57 16.24 2.96 -5.38
N ARG A 58 15.59 2.88 -4.22
CA ARG A 58 14.60 1.83 -3.96
C ARG A 58 13.41 1.97 -4.87
N VAL A 59 12.87 3.19 -5.03
CA VAL A 59 11.73 3.45 -5.92
C VAL A 59 12.07 3.06 -7.36
N ILE A 60 13.22 3.48 -7.89
CA ILE A 60 13.64 3.11 -9.25
C ILE A 60 13.69 1.59 -9.42
N ARG A 61 14.32 0.88 -8.50
CA ARG A 61 14.42 -0.58 -8.54
C ARG A 61 13.05 -1.26 -8.52
N ASP A 62 12.17 -0.87 -7.61
CA ASP A 62 10.83 -1.45 -7.46
C ASP A 62 9.99 -1.21 -8.72
N LEU A 63 10.05 -0.01 -9.30
CA LEU A 63 9.35 0.34 -10.53
C LEU A 63 9.87 -0.44 -11.74
N ILE A 64 11.20 -0.56 -11.90
CA ILE A 64 11.80 -1.36 -12.98
C ILE A 64 11.42 -2.83 -12.83
N SER A 65 11.46 -3.38 -11.62
CA SER A 65 11.04 -4.77 -11.33
C SER A 65 9.57 -5.00 -11.67
N SER A 66 8.76 -3.95 -11.67
CA SER A 66 7.35 -4.01 -12.08
C SER A 66 7.13 -3.83 -13.58
N GLY A 67 8.23 -3.66 -14.36
CA GLY A 67 8.20 -3.51 -15.82
C GLY A 67 7.99 -2.07 -16.29
N ILE A 68 8.21 -1.07 -15.42
CA ILE A 68 8.17 0.34 -15.80
C ILE A 68 9.54 0.71 -16.40
N PRO A 69 9.58 1.38 -17.58
CA PRO A 69 10.82 1.80 -18.22
C PRO A 69 11.68 2.70 -17.30
N ILE A 70 13.00 2.53 -17.38
CA ILE A 70 13.95 3.19 -16.47
C ILE A 70 13.81 4.72 -16.46
N GLU A 71 13.62 5.35 -17.62
CA GLU A 71 13.48 6.80 -17.69
C GLU A 71 12.21 7.29 -17.00
N LYS A 72 11.09 6.56 -17.16
CA LYS A 72 9.86 6.84 -16.44
C LYS A 72 10.00 6.57 -14.94
N ALA A 73 10.69 5.51 -14.56
CA ALA A 73 10.97 5.18 -13.15
C ALA A 73 11.79 6.27 -12.46
N LYS A 74 12.80 6.85 -13.13
CA LYS A 74 13.58 7.99 -12.62
C LYS A 74 12.71 9.23 -12.37
N LEU A 75 11.84 9.58 -13.33
CA LEU A 75 10.93 10.73 -13.19
C LEU A 75 9.96 10.54 -12.02
N ILE A 76 9.40 9.35 -11.85
CA ILE A 76 8.52 9.03 -10.72
C ILE A 76 9.29 9.11 -9.41
N ALA A 77 10.54 8.60 -9.37
CA ALA A 77 11.38 8.56 -8.18
C ALA A 77 11.82 9.94 -7.67
N GLU A 78 11.70 11.01 -8.48
CA GLU A 78 11.86 12.39 -8.00
C GLU A 78 10.85 12.76 -6.90
N GLY A 79 9.73 12.01 -6.81
CA GLY A 79 8.74 12.12 -5.74
C GLY A 79 9.09 11.41 -4.44
N ALA A 80 10.19 10.65 -4.40
CA ALA A 80 10.62 9.91 -3.20
C ALA A 80 10.94 10.86 -2.02
N ASN A 81 10.71 10.38 -0.79
CA ASN A 81 10.92 11.13 0.46
C ASN A 81 10.12 12.45 0.57
N LYS A 82 9.14 12.68 -0.29
CA LYS A 82 8.23 13.84 -0.18
C LYS A 82 6.96 13.44 0.57
N SER A 83 6.47 14.36 1.40
CA SER A 83 5.20 14.21 2.13
C SER A 83 4.49 15.56 2.25
N HIS A 84 3.25 15.56 2.71
CA HIS A 84 2.47 16.76 2.96
C HIS A 84 2.37 17.66 1.71
N CYS A 85 2.54 18.96 1.87
CA CYS A 85 2.45 19.92 0.77
C CYS A 85 3.50 19.68 -0.31
N ASN A 86 4.72 19.25 0.05
CA ASN A 86 5.77 18.95 -0.92
C ASN A 86 5.38 17.81 -1.87
N ALA A 87 4.71 16.78 -1.34
CA ALA A 87 4.21 15.67 -2.16
C ALA A 87 3.04 16.10 -3.06
N ARG A 88 2.09 16.88 -2.51
CA ARG A 88 0.98 17.46 -3.27
C ARG A 88 1.48 18.31 -4.44
N ASP A 89 2.43 19.20 -4.18
CA ASP A 89 2.93 20.14 -5.18
C ASP A 89 3.72 19.44 -6.28
N PHE A 90 4.54 18.45 -5.91
CA PHE A 90 5.18 17.56 -6.87
C PHE A 90 4.16 16.88 -7.80
N VAL A 91 3.11 16.33 -7.23
CA VAL A 91 2.06 15.68 -8.02
C VAL A 91 1.35 16.68 -8.94
N LYS A 92 1.03 17.87 -8.47
CA LYS A 92 0.42 18.93 -9.30
C LYS A 92 1.29 19.28 -10.51
N GLU A 93 2.62 19.36 -10.32
CA GLU A 93 3.56 19.70 -11.37
C GLU A 93 3.77 18.55 -12.38
N LYS A 94 3.90 17.32 -11.89
CA LYS A 94 4.42 16.20 -12.67
C LYS A 94 3.34 15.24 -13.21
N ARG A 95 2.15 15.17 -12.61
CA ARG A 95 1.16 14.14 -12.96
C ARG A 95 0.70 14.14 -14.43
N ASN A 96 0.73 15.30 -15.08
CA ASN A 96 0.35 15.42 -16.49
C ASN A 96 1.55 15.28 -17.46
N LYS A 97 2.77 15.28 -16.92
CA LYS A 97 4.03 15.08 -17.68
C LYS A 97 4.49 13.62 -17.64
N ILE A 98 4.00 12.84 -16.66
CA ILE A 98 4.33 11.42 -16.48
C ILE A 98 3.11 10.62 -16.91
N GLU A 99 3.28 9.79 -17.92
CA GLU A 99 2.24 8.90 -18.41
C GLU A 99 1.81 7.89 -17.34
N ASP A 100 0.55 7.49 -17.40
CA ASP A 100 -0.01 6.46 -16.53
C ASP A 100 0.78 5.13 -16.67
N ILE A 101 0.88 4.39 -15.57
CA ILE A 101 1.38 3.03 -15.64
C ILE A 101 0.30 2.09 -16.20
N THR A 102 0.72 0.99 -16.83
CA THR A 102 -0.22 -0.01 -17.36
C THR A 102 -0.84 -0.84 -16.23
N GLU A 103 -1.93 -1.55 -16.52
CA GLU A 103 -2.56 -2.45 -15.53
C GLU A 103 -1.62 -3.55 -15.05
N ILE A 104 -0.82 -4.11 -15.95
CA ILE A 104 0.15 -5.15 -15.59
C ILE A 104 1.29 -4.58 -14.73
N GLN A 105 1.76 -3.36 -15.00
CA GLN A 105 2.76 -2.69 -14.19
C GLN A 105 2.22 -2.40 -12.79
N GLN A 106 0.98 -1.90 -12.69
CA GLN A 106 0.31 -1.68 -11.41
C GLN A 106 0.15 -2.97 -10.62
N LEU A 107 -0.28 -4.06 -11.27
CA LEU A 107 -0.45 -5.36 -10.64
C LEU A 107 0.88 -5.88 -10.07
N ARG A 108 1.96 -5.85 -10.86
CA ARG A 108 3.30 -6.30 -10.43
C ARG A 108 3.84 -5.44 -9.28
N LEU A 109 3.63 -4.12 -9.34
CA LEU A 109 4.04 -3.20 -8.28
C LEU A 109 3.28 -3.47 -6.98
N PHE A 110 1.97 -3.75 -7.07
CA PHE A 110 1.17 -4.14 -5.92
C PHE A 110 1.66 -5.47 -5.32
N GLU A 111 1.85 -6.51 -6.12
CA GLU A 111 2.32 -7.82 -5.63
C GLU A 111 3.69 -7.73 -4.93
N LEU A 112 4.59 -6.90 -5.46
CA LEU A 112 5.89 -6.63 -4.83
C LEU A 112 5.72 -5.93 -3.48
N THR A 113 4.89 -4.90 -3.42
CA THR A 113 4.62 -4.13 -2.20
C THR A 113 3.88 -4.98 -1.16
N TYR A 114 2.89 -5.76 -1.59
CA TYR A 114 2.09 -6.61 -0.70
C TYR A 114 2.94 -7.65 0.04
N LYS A 115 3.93 -8.23 -0.61
CA LYS A 115 4.88 -9.16 0.04
C LYS A 115 5.62 -8.52 1.22
N ASP A 116 6.07 -7.27 1.08
CA ASP A 116 6.72 -6.54 2.17
C ASP A 116 5.74 -6.34 3.35
N TYR A 117 4.48 -6.02 3.06
CA TYR A 117 3.45 -5.88 4.10
C TYR A 117 3.07 -7.20 4.77
N VAL A 118 3.06 -8.31 4.04
CA VAL A 118 2.87 -9.65 4.64
C VAL A 118 3.97 -9.93 5.67
N ILE A 119 5.24 -9.74 5.29
CA ILE A 119 6.40 -9.96 6.18
C ILE A 119 6.31 -9.05 7.41
N ASP A 120 6.01 -7.77 7.21
CA ASP A 120 5.91 -6.81 8.31
C ASP A 120 4.70 -7.10 9.22
N SER A 121 3.58 -7.56 8.65
CA SER A 121 2.40 -8.00 9.42
C SER A 121 2.69 -9.18 10.32
N ILE A 122 3.41 -10.19 9.82
CA ILE A 122 3.84 -11.35 10.61
C ILE A 122 4.71 -10.90 11.79
N ARG A 123 5.70 -10.05 11.52
CA ARG A 123 6.59 -9.51 12.56
C ARG A 123 5.79 -8.71 13.61
N PHE A 124 4.89 -7.84 13.14
CA PHE A 124 4.07 -7.01 14.02
C PHE A 124 3.13 -7.86 14.89
N TYR A 125 2.44 -8.85 14.29
CA TYR A 125 1.59 -9.77 15.02
C TYR A 125 2.37 -10.51 16.10
N ASN A 126 3.48 -11.14 15.75
CA ASN A 126 4.31 -11.93 16.68
C ASN A 126 4.90 -11.08 17.80
N LYS A 127 5.21 -9.80 17.54
CA LYS A 127 5.73 -8.86 18.55
C LYS A 127 4.68 -8.49 19.59
N TYR A 128 3.41 -8.33 19.21
CA TYR A 128 2.37 -7.76 20.09
C TYR A 128 1.27 -8.76 20.49
N ARG A 129 1.28 -9.98 19.97
CA ARG A 129 0.34 -11.02 20.42
C ARG A 129 0.60 -11.41 21.87
N LYS A 130 -0.44 -11.84 22.60
CA LYS A 130 -0.30 -12.42 23.93
C LYS A 130 0.22 -13.87 23.85
N LYS A 131 0.80 -14.40 24.94
CA LYS A 131 1.35 -15.76 25.01
C LYS A 131 0.31 -16.84 24.70
N ASP A 132 -0.94 -16.62 25.11
CA ASP A 132 -2.09 -17.50 24.89
C ASP A 132 -2.81 -17.29 23.56
N SER A 133 -2.37 -16.31 22.75
CA SER A 133 -2.95 -16.05 21.44
C SER A 133 -2.53 -17.12 20.42
N ILE A 134 -3.41 -17.37 19.47
CA ILE A 134 -3.15 -18.26 18.34
C ILE A 134 -1.91 -17.79 17.57
N ALA A 135 -1.06 -18.72 17.15
CA ALA A 135 0.10 -18.40 16.31
C ALA A 135 -0.36 -17.91 14.93
N TRP A 136 0.43 -17.03 14.29
CA TRP A 136 0.10 -16.46 12.97
C TRP A 136 -0.26 -17.54 11.94
N GLU A 137 0.51 -18.62 11.90
CA GLU A 137 0.33 -19.71 10.95
C GLU A 137 -1.04 -20.37 11.05
N LYS A 138 -1.59 -20.39 12.26
CA LYS A 138 -2.91 -21.00 12.60
C LYS A 138 -4.07 -20.01 12.52
N LEU A 139 -3.82 -18.72 12.27
CA LEU A 139 -4.91 -17.77 12.05
C LEU A 139 -5.67 -18.14 10.77
N HIS A 140 -7.00 -17.95 10.84
CA HIS A 140 -7.85 -18.14 9.67
C HIS A 140 -7.40 -17.22 8.52
N PRO A 141 -7.35 -17.68 7.25
CA PRO A 141 -6.91 -16.89 6.11
C PRO A 141 -7.58 -15.51 6.02
N ILE A 142 -8.89 -15.42 6.21
CA ILE A 142 -9.64 -14.16 6.20
C ILE A 142 -9.11 -13.18 7.27
N LEU A 143 -8.77 -13.67 8.47
CA LEU A 143 -8.22 -12.82 9.53
C LEU A 143 -6.82 -12.31 9.17
N LYS A 144 -6.01 -13.11 8.49
CA LYS A 144 -4.71 -12.69 7.95
C LYS A 144 -4.89 -11.58 6.91
N ASP A 145 -5.82 -11.78 5.97
CA ASP A 145 -6.10 -10.79 4.92
C ASP A 145 -6.57 -9.45 5.51
N VAL A 146 -7.51 -9.49 6.46
CA VAL A 146 -7.96 -8.27 7.17
C VAL A 146 -6.83 -7.62 7.96
N PHE A 147 -6.01 -8.39 8.65
CA PHE A 147 -4.88 -7.87 9.41
C PHE A 147 -3.86 -7.17 8.51
N ILE A 148 -3.52 -7.79 7.37
CA ILE A 148 -2.60 -7.22 6.39
C ILE A 148 -3.20 -5.96 5.76
N ASP A 149 -4.50 -5.98 5.43
CA ASP A 149 -5.20 -4.82 4.90
C ASP A 149 -5.15 -3.63 5.87
N MET A 150 -5.50 -3.84 7.13
CA MET A 150 -5.41 -2.80 8.16
C MET A 150 -3.99 -2.26 8.33
N LYS A 151 -2.98 -3.12 8.17
CA LYS A 151 -1.57 -2.71 8.20
C LYS A 151 -1.21 -1.88 6.98
N TYR A 152 -1.68 -2.28 5.80
CA TYR A 152 -1.50 -1.59 4.53
C TYR A 152 -2.11 -0.18 4.57
N GLN A 153 -3.33 -0.06 5.11
CA GLN A 153 -4.06 1.19 5.31
C GLN A 153 -3.47 2.08 6.43
N GLY A 154 -2.51 1.58 7.20
CA GLY A 154 -1.91 2.32 8.32
C GLY A 154 -2.80 2.52 9.54
N VAL A 155 -3.92 1.78 9.64
CA VAL A 155 -4.88 1.90 10.75
C VAL A 155 -4.64 0.90 11.88
N LEU A 156 -3.82 -0.13 11.64
CA LEU A 156 -3.52 -1.15 12.64
C LEU A 156 -2.59 -0.60 13.73
N ASN A 157 -2.97 -0.80 14.99
CA ASN A 157 -2.13 -0.47 16.13
C ASN A 157 -1.90 -1.68 17.06
N GLN A 158 -0.92 -1.58 17.96
CA GLN A 158 -0.51 -2.69 18.85
C GLN A 158 -1.64 -3.21 19.76
N LYS A 159 -2.60 -2.36 20.16
CA LYS A 159 -3.72 -2.74 21.03
C LYS A 159 -4.75 -3.63 20.34
N MET A 160 -4.81 -3.58 19.02
CA MET A 160 -5.72 -4.39 18.21
C MET A 160 -5.20 -5.83 18.01
N VAL A 161 -3.90 -6.06 18.07
CA VAL A 161 -3.28 -7.37 17.76
C VAL A 161 -3.85 -8.51 18.61
N PRO A 162 -4.03 -8.37 19.96
CA PRO A 162 -4.61 -9.45 20.78
C PRO A 162 -6.04 -9.84 20.39
N ILE A 163 -6.80 -8.94 19.74
CA ILE A 163 -8.20 -9.22 19.33
C ILE A 163 -8.21 -10.29 18.23
N PHE A 164 -7.29 -10.22 17.28
CA PHE A 164 -7.17 -11.21 16.21
C PHE A 164 -6.87 -12.62 16.74
N GLY A 165 -6.04 -12.75 17.77
CA GLY A 165 -5.68 -14.03 18.35
C GLY A 165 -6.74 -14.67 19.25
N ARG A 166 -7.72 -13.89 19.72
CA ARG A 166 -8.79 -14.39 20.63
C ARG A 166 -10.05 -14.84 19.90
N ASN A 167 -10.42 -14.20 18.80
CA ASN A 167 -11.74 -14.30 18.19
C ASN A 167 -11.91 -15.46 17.21
N GLN A 168 -10.88 -16.25 16.93
CA GLN A 168 -11.01 -17.36 15.99
C GLN A 168 -12.05 -18.42 16.42
N LYS A 169 -12.22 -18.64 17.73
CA LYS A 169 -13.23 -19.58 18.23
C LYS A 169 -14.67 -19.10 17.98
N MET A 170 -14.90 -17.79 17.97
CA MET A 170 -16.23 -17.22 17.70
C MET A 170 -16.57 -17.19 16.20
N MET A 171 -15.59 -17.03 15.32
CA MET A 171 -15.82 -17.01 13.86
C MET A 171 -16.05 -18.39 13.24
N LEU A 172 -15.58 -19.46 13.89
CA LEU A 172 -15.77 -20.85 13.42
C LEU A 172 -17.08 -21.47 13.92
N SER A 173 -17.89 -20.72 14.67
CA SER A 173 -19.20 -21.16 15.21
C SER A 173 -20.40 -20.49 14.51
N ILE A 174 -20.20 -19.80 13.41
CA ILE A 174 -21.21 -19.27 12.50
C ILE A 174 -21.13 -20.02 11.17
#